data_f56e9569c464c5f732050bdd7d5fccd0
#
_entry.id   f56e9569c464c5f732050bdd7d5fccd0
#
_cell.length_a   1.000
_cell.length_b   1.000
_cell.length_c   1.000
_cell.angle_alpha   90.00
_cell.angle_beta   90.00
_cell.angle_gamma   90.00
#
_symmetry.space_group_name_H-M   'P 1'
#
loop_
_entity.id
_entity.type
_entity.pdbx_description
1 polymer ?
#
loop_
_entity_poly.entity_id
_entity_poly.type
_entity_poly.pdbx_seq_one_letter_code
_entity_poly.pdbx_strand_id
1 'polypeptide(L)'
;KSIEITKGFFCHSGIDDATLRNVTVGNDCLIKHIGNYINDYTIGDECYIANVATVETTEGASYGNGNVISVLDEAGNGNIMVFRDLNSQLAAFMVRHSDDTDLRHAIIRLINEEVVRTQPDRGCIGSNVKIVNTVEIVNSVIEDGCEISGATRLSDCTIKSNRNSSVFIGSNTIIENSIVADGSSITDGARLQDCFVGEACQLTSGFTASQSVFFANTFMSNGEACAAFCGPFCASHHKSSLLIGGEYSFYNAGSATNFSNHAYKMGPIHWGTLERGSKTASGTHLLWPAQIGAF
;
A
#
# COMPACT_ATOMS: atom_id res chain seq x y z
N LYS A 1 21.76 20.94 14.94
CA LYS A 1 21.27 19.91 15.88
C LYS A 1 21.93 18.58 15.58
N SER A 2 21.98 17.67 16.55
CA SER A 2 22.43 16.31 16.33
C SER A 2 21.25 15.40 16.08
N ILE A 3 21.38 14.54 15.08
CA ILE A 3 20.38 13.55 14.69
C ILE A 3 20.89 12.16 15.07
N GLU A 4 20.08 11.37 15.74
CA GLU A 4 20.42 9.99 16.07
C GLU A 4 20.26 9.10 14.85
N ILE A 5 21.36 8.56 14.36
CA ILE A 5 21.39 7.65 13.20
C ILE A 5 20.99 6.24 13.61
N THR A 6 21.55 5.79 14.69
CA THR A 6 21.22 4.56 15.39
C THR A 6 21.53 4.77 16.87
N LYS A 7 20.97 3.93 17.72
CA LYS A 7 21.07 4.09 19.19
C LYS A 7 22.47 4.46 19.66
N GLY A 8 22.60 5.67 20.21
CA GLY A 8 23.86 6.21 20.73
C GLY A 8 24.82 6.76 19.68
N PHE A 9 24.50 6.72 18.40
CA PHE A 9 25.33 7.30 17.33
C PHE A 9 24.65 8.52 16.71
N PHE A 10 25.28 9.67 16.84
CA PHE A 10 24.74 10.96 16.42
C PHE A 10 25.60 11.59 15.32
N CYS A 11 24.94 12.24 14.36
CA CYS A 11 25.57 13.09 13.35
C CYS A 11 24.95 14.49 13.41
N HIS A 12 25.69 15.49 12.97
CA HIS A 12 25.13 16.84 12.82
C HIS A 12 24.15 16.90 11.65
N SER A 13 23.07 17.67 11.82
CA SER A 13 22.18 18.03 10.71
C SER A 13 22.94 18.81 9.64
N GLY A 14 22.55 18.62 8.40
CA GLY A 14 23.16 19.26 7.24
C GLY A 14 22.83 18.51 5.95
N ILE A 15 23.31 19.08 4.85
CA ILE A 15 23.21 18.49 3.52
C ILE A 15 24.63 18.24 3.02
N ASP A 16 24.94 17.01 2.66
CA ASP A 16 26.25 16.58 2.24
C ASP A 16 26.15 15.56 1.10
N ASP A 17 26.95 15.72 0.06
CA ASP A 17 26.97 14.83 -1.12
C ASP A 17 25.56 14.57 -1.67
N ALA A 18 24.86 15.65 -2.06
CA ALA A 18 23.49 15.60 -2.57
C ALA A 18 23.25 16.64 -3.66
N THR A 19 22.56 16.23 -4.75
CA THR A 19 22.06 17.11 -5.80
C THR A 19 20.59 17.39 -5.56
N LEU A 20 20.22 18.64 -5.34
CA LEU A 20 18.86 19.08 -5.04
C LEU A 20 18.36 20.08 -6.10
N ARG A 21 17.15 19.88 -6.61
CA ARG A 21 16.47 20.81 -7.50
C ARG A 21 15.04 21.04 -7.06
N ASN A 22 14.63 22.28 -6.90
CA ASN A 22 13.28 22.66 -6.46
C ASN A 22 12.84 21.91 -5.19
N VAL A 23 13.72 21.89 -4.17
CA VAL A 23 13.49 21.20 -2.91
C VAL A 23 13.40 22.21 -1.78
N THR A 24 12.36 22.08 -0.96
CA THR A 24 12.25 22.77 0.32
C THR A 24 12.64 21.81 1.42
N VAL A 25 13.60 22.18 2.26
CA VAL A 25 14.07 21.35 3.37
C VAL A 25 13.76 22.01 4.69
N GLY A 26 13.11 21.30 5.58
CA GLY A 26 12.79 21.73 6.94
C GLY A 26 14.01 21.82 7.85
N ASN A 27 13.76 22.12 9.11
CA ASN A 27 14.81 22.31 10.09
C ASN A 27 15.41 20.97 10.57
N ASP A 28 16.66 21.02 10.97
CA ASP A 28 17.34 19.90 11.63
C ASP A 28 17.37 18.59 10.82
N CYS A 29 17.35 18.66 9.48
CA CYS A 29 17.47 17.51 8.60
C CYS A 29 18.92 17.08 8.38
N LEU A 30 19.13 15.78 8.15
CA LEU A 30 20.39 15.22 7.65
C LEU A 30 20.11 14.53 6.33
N ILE A 31 20.62 15.12 5.22
CA ILE A 31 20.48 14.57 3.86
C ILE A 31 21.91 14.30 3.35
N LYS A 32 22.24 13.04 3.05
CA LYS A 32 23.59 12.71 2.59
C LYS A 32 23.63 11.50 1.65
N HIS A 33 24.66 11.51 0.79
CA HIS A 33 24.92 10.42 -0.17
C HIS A 33 23.69 10.12 -1.04
N ILE A 34 23.21 11.16 -1.74
CA ILE A 34 22.15 11.04 -2.73
C ILE A 34 22.78 10.71 -4.08
N GLY A 35 22.51 9.49 -4.57
CA GLY A 35 23.21 8.95 -5.75
C GLY A 35 22.97 9.71 -7.04
N ASN A 36 21.74 10.12 -7.31
CA ASN A 36 21.39 10.92 -8.47
C ASN A 36 20.93 12.33 -8.06
N TYR A 37 19.71 12.45 -7.54
CA TYR A 37 19.14 13.75 -7.12
C TYR A 37 17.87 13.59 -6.27
N ILE A 38 17.48 14.70 -5.63
CA ILE A 38 16.12 14.93 -5.13
C ILE A 38 15.54 16.10 -5.94
N ASN A 39 14.37 15.89 -6.56
CA ASN A 39 13.72 16.85 -7.44
C ASN A 39 12.23 17.03 -7.10
N ASP A 40 11.78 18.29 -7.01
CA ASP A 40 10.39 18.66 -6.80
C ASP A 40 9.77 18.04 -5.54
N TYR A 41 10.43 18.25 -4.39
CA TYR A 41 9.99 17.72 -3.08
C TYR A 41 9.97 18.79 -1.98
N THR A 42 9.02 18.63 -1.07
CA THR A 42 9.04 19.29 0.24
C THR A 42 9.40 18.26 1.30
N ILE A 43 10.42 18.55 2.10
CA ILE A 43 10.92 17.71 3.19
C ILE A 43 10.65 18.42 4.52
N GLY A 44 9.96 17.78 5.43
CA GLY A 44 9.64 18.29 6.76
C GLY A 44 10.85 18.35 7.69
N ASP A 45 10.59 18.64 8.95
CA ASP A 45 11.62 18.82 9.97
C ASP A 45 12.18 17.46 10.47
N GLU A 46 13.42 17.48 10.96
CA GLU A 46 14.05 16.35 11.65
C GLU A 46 14.12 15.05 10.83
N CYS A 47 14.26 15.16 9.50
CA CYS A 47 14.38 14.01 8.62
C CYS A 47 15.81 13.50 8.50
N TYR A 48 15.95 12.17 8.36
CA TYR A 48 17.20 11.51 8.02
C TYR A 48 17.06 10.77 6.70
N ILE A 49 17.71 11.28 5.63
CA ILE A 49 17.69 10.71 4.27
C ILE A 49 19.12 10.40 3.86
N ALA A 50 19.45 9.12 3.65
CA ALA A 50 20.82 8.73 3.32
C ALA A 50 20.90 7.50 2.41
N ASN A 51 21.88 7.49 1.51
CA ASN A 51 22.09 6.39 0.55
C ASN A 51 20.81 6.11 -0.26
N VAL A 52 20.23 7.14 -0.84
CA VAL A 52 19.06 7.07 -1.72
C VAL A 52 19.49 7.46 -3.12
N ALA A 53 19.12 6.69 -4.14
CA ALA A 53 19.58 7.02 -5.47
C ALA A 53 18.75 8.17 -6.08
N THR A 54 17.43 8.03 -6.15
CA THR A 54 16.55 9.03 -6.77
C THR A 54 15.31 9.29 -5.93
N VAL A 55 14.97 10.57 -5.77
CA VAL A 55 13.67 11.02 -5.24
C VAL A 55 13.14 12.09 -6.17
N GLU A 56 11.98 11.86 -6.82
CA GLU A 56 11.44 12.84 -7.74
C GLU A 56 9.91 12.86 -7.82
N THR A 57 9.38 14.01 -8.18
CA THR A 57 8.00 14.16 -8.62
C THR A 57 7.98 14.61 -10.07
N THR A 58 7.15 13.96 -10.88
CA THR A 58 6.88 14.29 -12.27
C THR A 58 5.52 14.93 -12.44
N GLU A 59 5.31 15.61 -13.54
CA GLU A 59 4.01 16.21 -13.87
C GLU A 59 2.92 15.13 -13.93
N GLY A 60 1.76 15.40 -13.33
CA GLY A 60 0.61 14.49 -13.35
C GLY A 60 0.66 13.36 -12.30
N ALA A 61 1.54 13.46 -11.31
CA ALA A 61 1.62 12.49 -10.23
C ALA A 61 0.28 12.33 -9.50
N SER A 62 -0.19 11.09 -9.34
CA SER A 62 -1.42 10.78 -8.60
C SER A 62 -1.19 10.48 -7.12
N TYR A 63 0.03 10.14 -6.78
CA TYR A 63 0.40 9.66 -5.44
C TYR A 63 -0.42 8.44 -5.00
N GLY A 64 -0.88 7.61 -5.97
CA GLY A 64 -1.74 6.45 -5.73
C GLY A 64 -3.21 6.76 -5.47
N ASN A 65 -3.62 8.04 -5.53
CA ASN A 65 -5.00 8.44 -5.30
C ASN A 65 -5.81 8.50 -6.60
N GLY A 66 -7.10 8.17 -6.53
CA GLY A 66 -7.99 8.17 -7.69
C GLY A 66 -7.84 6.95 -8.59
N ASN A 67 -6.98 6.00 -8.24
CA ASN A 67 -6.82 4.77 -8.97
C ASN A 67 -8.05 3.86 -8.83
N VAL A 68 -8.57 3.35 -9.93
CA VAL A 68 -9.68 2.39 -9.93
C VAL A 68 -9.11 0.99 -10.02
N ILE A 69 -9.37 0.19 -9.01
CA ILE A 69 -8.92 -1.20 -8.94
C ILE A 69 -10.10 -2.16 -8.96
N SER A 70 -9.86 -3.34 -9.54
CA SER A 70 -10.85 -4.41 -9.62
C SER A 70 -10.63 -5.37 -8.47
N VAL A 71 -11.53 -5.35 -7.51
CA VAL A 71 -11.58 -6.32 -6.43
C VAL A 71 -12.78 -7.25 -6.62
N LEU A 72 -12.80 -8.42 -6.07
CA LEU A 72 -13.73 -9.53 -6.25
C LEU A 72 -13.37 -10.43 -7.43
N ASP A 73 -13.14 -9.92 -8.61
CA ASP A 73 -12.65 -10.66 -9.77
C ASP A 73 -11.79 -9.77 -10.68
N GLU A 74 -11.06 -10.39 -11.59
CA GLU A 74 -10.16 -9.68 -12.49
C GLU A 74 -10.88 -9.08 -13.72
N ALA A 75 -12.19 -9.30 -13.88
CA ALA A 75 -12.97 -8.80 -15.01
C ALA A 75 -13.66 -7.45 -14.72
N GLY A 76 -13.60 -6.95 -13.50
CA GLY A 76 -14.06 -5.61 -13.14
C GLY A 76 -15.46 -5.54 -12.52
N ASN A 77 -15.96 -6.62 -11.94
CA ASN A 77 -17.29 -6.60 -11.30
C ASN A 77 -17.31 -5.89 -9.93
N GLY A 78 -16.17 -5.75 -9.26
CA GLY A 78 -16.06 -5.10 -7.96
C GLY A 78 -15.14 -3.87 -7.97
N ASN A 79 -15.31 -2.99 -8.94
CA ASN A 79 -14.44 -1.80 -9.06
C ASN A 79 -14.65 -0.82 -7.91
N ILE A 80 -13.55 -0.44 -7.28
CA ILE A 80 -13.50 0.60 -6.27
C ILE A 80 -12.45 1.66 -6.66
N MET A 81 -12.68 2.91 -6.24
CA MET A 81 -11.68 3.96 -6.39
C MET A 81 -10.89 4.07 -5.09
N VAL A 82 -9.59 3.88 -5.18
CA VAL A 82 -8.66 3.99 -4.06
C VAL A 82 -8.28 5.45 -3.84
N PHE A 83 -8.31 5.89 -2.61
CA PHE A 83 -7.85 7.20 -2.19
C PHE A 83 -7.40 7.14 -0.72
N ARG A 84 -6.68 8.18 -0.28
CA ARG A 84 -6.03 8.27 1.02
C ARG A 84 -6.90 7.87 2.22
N ASP A 85 -8.18 8.26 2.22
CA ASP A 85 -9.09 8.07 3.35
C ASP A 85 -10.12 6.95 3.13
N LEU A 86 -9.81 6.02 2.21
CA LEU A 86 -10.60 4.81 2.02
C LEU A 86 -10.61 3.98 3.30
N ASN A 87 -11.77 3.45 3.63
CA ASN A 87 -11.95 2.50 4.74
C ASN A 87 -12.78 1.30 4.30
N SER A 88 -12.80 0.25 5.14
CA SER A 88 -13.45 -1.02 4.80
C SER A 88 -14.96 -0.87 4.57
N GLN A 89 -15.62 0.03 5.28
CA GLN A 89 -17.06 0.25 5.13
C GLN A 89 -17.40 0.89 3.80
N LEU A 90 -16.65 1.93 3.43
CA LEU A 90 -16.85 2.61 2.14
C LEU A 90 -16.48 1.70 0.97
N ALA A 91 -15.38 0.95 1.07
CA ALA A 91 -15.00 -0.02 0.05
C ALA A 91 -16.07 -1.10 -0.14
N ALA A 92 -16.57 -1.68 0.95
CA ALA A 92 -17.66 -2.67 0.89
C ALA A 92 -18.95 -2.07 0.34
N PHE A 93 -19.23 -0.81 0.66
CA PHE A 93 -20.38 -0.10 0.11
C PHE A 93 -20.27 0.07 -1.40
N MET A 94 -19.10 0.51 -1.91
CA MET A 94 -18.85 0.64 -3.35
C MET A 94 -19.01 -0.69 -4.09
N VAL A 95 -18.45 -1.77 -3.53
CA VAL A 95 -18.53 -3.11 -4.11
C VAL A 95 -19.97 -3.62 -4.20
N ARG A 96 -20.74 -3.47 -3.12
CA ARG A 96 -22.13 -3.97 -3.04
C ARG A 96 -23.13 -3.20 -3.89
N HIS A 97 -22.78 -1.99 -4.29
CA HIS A 97 -23.58 -1.13 -5.13
C HIS A 97 -22.90 -0.82 -6.47
N SER A 98 -22.03 -1.71 -6.92
CA SER A 98 -21.27 -1.55 -8.16
C SER A 98 -22.13 -1.53 -9.42
N ASP A 99 -23.32 -2.09 -9.38
CA ASP A 99 -24.36 -2.10 -10.44
C ASP A 99 -25.19 -0.80 -10.48
N ASP A 100 -25.23 -0.02 -9.41
CA ASP A 100 -25.89 1.28 -9.38
C ASP A 100 -24.99 2.36 -10.00
N THR A 101 -25.22 2.61 -11.29
CA THR A 101 -24.38 3.54 -12.08
C THR A 101 -24.43 4.97 -11.55
N ASP A 102 -25.59 5.45 -11.12
CA ASP A 102 -25.76 6.83 -10.65
C ASP A 102 -25.04 7.04 -9.30
N LEU A 103 -25.22 6.10 -8.39
CA LEU A 103 -24.53 6.11 -7.10
C LEU A 103 -23.01 6.02 -7.29
N ARG A 104 -22.56 5.12 -8.16
CA ARG A 104 -21.12 4.98 -8.48
C ARG A 104 -20.53 6.29 -9.03
N HIS A 105 -21.20 6.93 -9.98
CA HIS A 105 -20.75 8.23 -10.49
C HIS A 105 -20.71 9.31 -9.42
N ALA A 106 -21.71 9.33 -8.52
CA ALA A 106 -21.72 10.30 -7.41
C ALA A 106 -20.55 10.08 -6.44
N ILE A 107 -20.25 8.83 -6.07
CA ILE A 107 -19.12 8.48 -5.20
C ILE A 107 -17.80 8.85 -5.88
N ILE A 108 -17.59 8.47 -7.14
CA ILE A 108 -16.37 8.79 -7.89
C ILE A 108 -16.14 10.30 -7.94
N ARG A 109 -17.19 11.09 -8.16
CA ARG A 109 -17.08 12.55 -8.16
C ARG A 109 -16.64 13.09 -6.82
N LEU A 110 -17.24 12.63 -5.70
CA LEU A 110 -16.87 13.06 -4.35
C LEU A 110 -15.42 12.69 -4.01
N ILE A 111 -14.98 11.49 -4.39
CA ILE A 111 -13.60 11.06 -4.18
C ILE A 111 -12.64 11.94 -5.00
N ASN A 112 -12.96 12.22 -6.26
CA ASN A 112 -12.12 13.09 -7.09
C ASN A 112 -12.04 14.52 -6.55
N GLU A 113 -13.12 15.07 -6.03
CA GLU A 113 -13.12 16.38 -5.36
C GLU A 113 -12.20 16.36 -4.13
N GLU A 114 -12.25 15.30 -3.34
CA GLU A 114 -11.36 15.12 -2.18
C GLU A 114 -9.89 14.95 -2.58
N VAL A 115 -9.61 14.13 -3.59
CA VAL A 115 -8.25 13.93 -4.13
C VAL A 115 -7.67 15.27 -4.59
N VAL A 116 -8.40 16.03 -5.42
CA VAL A 116 -7.94 17.35 -5.88
C VAL A 116 -7.68 18.32 -4.72
N ARG A 117 -8.52 18.27 -3.68
CA ARG A 117 -8.40 19.15 -2.51
C ARG A 117 -7.16 18.83 -1.65
N THR A 118 -6.76 17.56 -1.58
CA THR A 118 -5.71 17.06 -0.67
C THR A 118 -4.39 16.79 -1.36
N GLN A 119 -4.37 16.69 -2.68
CA GLN A 119 -3.17 16.37 -3.45
C GLN A 119 -2.17 17.53 -3.40
N PRO A 120 -0.92 17.29 -3.01
CA PRO A 120 0.11 18.33 -3.02
C PRO A 120 0.60 18.62 -4.44
N ASP A 121 1.09 19.84 -4.67
CA ASP A 121 1.64 20.27 -5.97
C ASP A 121 2.95 19.56 -6.34
N ARG A 122 3.63 18.99 -5.35
CA ARG A 122 4.90 18.26 -5.49
C ARG A 122 5.02 17.20 -4.41
N GLY A 123 5.94 16.27 -4.58
CA GLY A 123 6.18 15.20 -3.60
C GLY A 123 6.43 15.75 -2.20
N CYS A 124 6.04 14.98 -1.20
CA CYS A 124 6.16 15.38 0.19
C CYS A 124 6.76 14.27 1.05
N ILE A 125 7.74 14.64 1.85
CA ILE A 125 8.28 13.83 2.95
C ILE A 125 7.99 14.60 4.23
N GLY A 126 7.16 14.04 5.11
CA GLY A 126 6.75 14.63 6.38
C GLY A 126 7.90 14.77 7.37
N SER A 127 7.59 15.18 8.58
CA SER A 127 8.60 15.38 9.63
C SER A 127 8.98 14.07 10.33
N ASN A 128 10.21 13.99 10.84
CA ASN A 128 10.77 12.80 11.54
C ASN A 128 10.74 11.52 10.69
N VAL A 129 10.86 11.68 9.39
CA VAL A 129 10.94 10.55 8.45
C VAL A 129 12.40 10.10 8.32
N LYS A 130 12.58 8.78 8.30
CA LYS A 130 13.87 8.16 8.05
C LYS A 130 13.82 7.35 6.76
N ILE A 131 14.67 7.70 5.78
CA ILE A 131 14.79 7.00 4.50
C ILE A 131 16.26 6.63 4.30
N VAL A 132 16.54 5.33 4.28
CA VAL A 132 17.93 4.86 4.13
C VAL A 132 18.03 3.70 3.16
N ASN A 133 19.12 3.66 2.38
CA ASN A 133 19.45 2.55 1.49
C ASN A 133 18.32 2.21 0.50
N THR A 134 17.59 3.21 0.04
CA THR A 134 16.44 3.06 -0.86
C THR A 134 16.83 3.45 -2.27
N VAL A 135 16.44 2.65 -3.27
CA VAL A 135 16.88 2.94 -4.63
C VAL A 135 16.07 4.09 -5.23
N GLU A 136 14.73 4.00 -5.22
CA GLU A 136 13.90 4.94 -5.96
C GLU A 136 12.61 5.30 -5.23
N ILE A 137 12.31 6.59 -5.16
CA ILE A 137 11.04 7.15 -4.68
C ILE A 137 10.55 8.16 -5.73
N VAL A 138 9.48 7.81 -6.42
CA VAL A 138 8.89 8.62 -7.50
C VAL A 138 7.44 8.93 -7.17
N ASN A 139 7.00 10.17 -7.40
CA ASN A 139 5.59 10.55 -7.27
C ASN A 139 4.96 10.06 -5.96
N SER A 140 5.64 10.25 -4.84
CA SER A 140 5.18 9.67 -3.58
C SER A 140 5.05 10.70 -2.46
N VAL A 141 4.02 10.53 -1.65
CA VAL A 141 3.81 11.26 -0.39
C VAL A 141 4.11 10.32 0.76
N ILE A 142 5.04 10.72 1.62
CA ILE A 142 5.46 9.97 2.81
C ILE A 142 5.18 10.86 4.01
N GLU A 143 4.29 10.42 4.89
CA GLU A 143 3.86 11.22 6.04
C GLU A 143 4.78 11.04 7.26
N ASP A 144 4.47 11.78 8.31
CA ASP A 144 5.32 11.94 9.51
C ASP A 144 5.72 10.61 10.16
N GLY A 145 6.97 10.53 10.61
CA GLY A 145 7.45 9.41 11.42
C GLY A 145 7.62 8.09 10.67
N CYS A 146 7.44 8.06 9.36
CA CYS A 146 7.66 6.86 8.54
C CYS A 146 9.14 6.45 8.54
N GLU A 147 9.41 5.15 8.55
CA GLU A 147 10.75 4.60 8.32
C GLU A 147 10.76 3.74 7.05
N ILE A 148 11.65 4.09 6.11
CA ILE A 148 11.90 3.33 4.88
C ILE A 148 13.36 2.88 4.90
N SER A 149 13.60 1.57 4.88
CA SER A 149 14.94 1.01 4.97
C SER A 149 15.17 -0.11 3.97
N GLY A 150 15.90 0.19 2.91
CA GLY A 150 16.29 -0.81 1.91
C GLY A 150 15.21 -1.14 0.88
N ALA A 151 14.21 -0.29 0.71
CA ALA A 151 13.20 -0.48 -0.34
C ALA A 151 13.84 -0.37 -1.73
N THR A 152 13.34 -1.16 -2.68
CA THR A 152 13.77 -1.06 -4.08
C THR A 152 13.05 0.09 -4.77
N ARG A 153 11.73 0.17 -4.67
CA ARG A 153 10.95 1.24 -5.33
C ARG A 153 9.67 1.56 -4.58
N LEU A 154 9.39 2.86 -4.50
CA LEU A 154 8.07 3.40 -4.25
C LEU A 154 7.72 4.31 -5.42
N SER A 155 6.61 4.03 -6.12
CA SER A 155 6.16 4.84 -7.26
C SER A 155 4.65 5.08 -7.20
N ASP A 156 4.25 6.35 -7.31
CA ASP A 156 2.86 6.76 -7.21
C ASP A 156 2.17 6.23 -5.93
N CYS A 157 2.77 6.55 -4.77
CA CYS A 157 2.33 6.04 -3.48
C CYS A 157 1.98 7.13 -2.49
N THR A 158 0.99 6.85 -1.63
CA THR A 158 0.79 7.57 -0.38
C THR A 158 1.08 6.63 0.79
N ILE A 159 2.08 6.97 1.60
CA ILE A 159 2.42 6.28 2.84
C ILE A 159 1.88 7.12 3.99
N LYS A 160 0.68 6.78 4.45
CA LYS A 160 0.01 7.42 5.59
C LYS A 160 0.67 6.96 6.88
N SER A 161 1.26 7.87 7.60
CA SER A 161 2.01 7.56 8.81
C SER A 161 1.91 8.71 9.80
N ASN A 162 2.08 8.41 11.07
CA ASN A 162 2.24 9.41 12.11
C ASN A 162 3.16 8.89 13.21
N ARG A 163 3.62 9.78 14.10
CA ARG A 163 4.58 9.42 15.15
C ARG A 163 4.10 8.35 16.14
N ASN A 164 2.79 8.18 16.29
CA ASN A 164 2.21 7.20 17.22
C ASN A 164 1.93 5.85 16.55
N SER A 165 1.79 5.87 15.23
CA SER A 165 1.45 4.72 14.39
C SER A 165 2.28 4.78 13.10
N SER A 166 3.60 4.69 13.27
CA SER A 166 4.53 4.80 12.16
C SER A 166 4.42 3.61 11.20
N VAL A 167 4.55 3.90 9.91
CA VAL A 167 4.68 2.87 8.87
C VAL A 167 6.15 2.48 8.71
N PHE A 168 6.40 1.19 8.55
CA PHE A 168 7.72 0.66 8.24
C PHE A 168 7.74 -0.03 6.87
N ILE A 169 8.59 0.47 5.97
CA ILE A 169 8.86 -0.15 4.66
C ILE A 169 10.27 -0.74 4.67
N GLY A 170 10.36 -2.04 4.58
CA GLY A 170 11.61 -2.79 4.72
C GLY A 170 12.29 -3.15 3.40
N SER A 171 13.28 -4.01 3.51
CA SER A 171 14.20 -4.34 2.43
C SER A 171 13.55 -5.03 1.23
N ASN A 172 14.03 -4.66 0.03
CA ASN A 172 13.66 -5.24 -1.26
C ASN A 172 12.18 -5.12 -1.61
N THR A 173 11.42 -4.26 -0.93
CA THR A 173 10.02 -4.01 -1.26
C THR A 173 9.87 -3.20 -2.54
N ILE A 174 8.79 -3.46 -3.27
CA ILE A 174 8.34 -2.67 -4.41
C ILE A 174 6.87 -2.33 -4.16
N ILE A 175 6.54 -1.05 -4.16
CA ILE A 175 5.17 -0.55 -3.97
C ILE A 175 4.87 0.42 -5.10
N GLU A 176 3.85 0.11 -5.91
CA GLU A 176 3.49 0.89 -7.07
C GLU A 176 1.98 1.21 -7.06
N ASN A 177 1.65 2.46 -7.35
CA ASN A 177 0.27 2.94 -7.48
C ASN A 177 -0.63 2.51 -6.32
N SER A 178 -0.13 2.67 -5.09
CA SER A 178 -0.73 2.07 -3.90
C SER A 178 -0.75 3.02 -2.71
N ILE A 179 -1.64 2.74 -1.78
CA ILE A 179 -1.74 3.47 -0.51
C ILE A 179 -1.48 2.52 0.65
N VAL A 180 -0.64 2.94 1.60
CA VAL A 180 -0.35 2.20 2.83
C VAL A 180 -0.71 3.07 4.02
N ALA A 181 -1.59 2.58 4.88
CA ALA A 181 -2.10 3.32 6.04
C ALA A 181 -1.33 3.03 7.33
N ASP A 182 -1.61 3.85 8.32
CA ASP A 182 -0.94 3.96 9.61
C ASP A 182 -0.62 2.62 10.30
N GLY A 183 0.57 2.55 10.88
CA GLY A 183 1.01 1.40 11.69
C GLY A 183 1.28 0.13 10.92
N SER A 184 1.25 0.18 9.58
CA SER A 184 1.48 -0.98 8.74
C SER A 184 2.97 -1.23 8.49
N SER A 185 3.31 -2.49 8.19
CA SER A 185 4.68 -2.93 7.89
C SER A 185 4.70 -3.74 6.59
N ILE A 186 5.48 -3.26 5.61
CA ILE A 186 5.68 -3.94 4.32
C ILE A 186 7.16 -4.27 4.19
N THR A 187 7.52 -5.55 4.22
CA THR A 187 8.92 -5.95 4.38
C THR A 187 9.32 -7.15 3.52
N ASP A 188 10.62 -7.42 3.53
CA ASP A 188 11.22 -8.67 3.08
C ASP A 188 10.81 -9.09 1.67
N GLY A 189 10.90 -8.15 0.73
CA GLY A 189 10.65 -8.39 -0.67
C GLY A 189 9.18 -8.48 -1.07
N ALA A 190 8.27 -8.00 -0.23
CA ALA A 190 6.86 -7.89 -0.61
C ALA A 190 6.69 -6.94 -1.80
N ARG A 191 5.74 -7.24 -2.70
CA ARG A 191 5.45 -6.46 -3.90
C ARG A 191 3.97 -6.15 -3.98
N LEU A 192 3.65 -4.87 -4.09
CA LEU A 192 2.28 -4.37 -4.17
C LEU A 192 2.12 -3.52 -5.43
N GLN A 193 1.08 -3.80 -6.19
CA GLN A 193 0.69 -3.00 -7.35
C GLN A 193 -0.81 -2.76 -7.32
N ASP A 194 -1.22 -1.50 -7.47
CA ASP A 194 -2.65 -1.14 -7.46
C ASP A 194 -3.37 -1.66 -6.21
N CYS A 195 -2.82 -1.38 -5.03
CA CYS A 195 -3.33 -1.91 -3.77
C CYS A 195 -3.68 -0.81 -2.76
N PHE A 196 -4.62 -1.13 -1.88
CA PHE A 196 -4.84 -0.37 -0.65
C PHE A 196 -4.53 -1.25 0.56
N VAL A 197 -3.64 -0.76 1.42
CA VAL A 197 -3.28 -1.43 2.68
C VAL A 197 -3.75 -0.55 3.84
N GLY A 198 -4.71 -1.04 4.58
CA GLY A 198 -5.30 -0.38 5.75
C GLY A 198 -4.37 -0.41 6.97
N GLU A 199 -4.92 -0.01 8.11
CA GLU A 199 -4.16 0.22 9.33
C GLU A 199 -3.62 -1.08 9.95
N ALA A 200 -2.42 -1.00 10.52
CA ALA A 200 -1.77 -2.08 11.27
C ALA A 200 -1.68 -3.43 10.50
N CYS A 201 -1.58 -3.37 9.19
CA CYS A 201 -1.36 -4.54 8.35
C CYS A 201 0.12 -4.94 8.31
N GLN A 202 0.38 -6.22 8.09
CA GLN A 202 1.72 -6.75 7.91
C GLN A 202 1.76 -7.58 6.61
N LEU A 203 2.56 -7.15 5.63
CA LEU A 203 2.77 -7.85 4.38
C LEU A 203 4.27 -8.11 4.22
N THR A 204 4.68 -9.38 4.16
CA THR A 204 6.10 -9.73 4.31
C THR A 204 6.50 -11.00 3.54
N SER A 205 7.77 -11.33 3.58
CA SER A 205 8.33 -12.61 3.10
C SER A 205 8.02 -12.91 1.64
N GLY A 206 8.17 -11.90 0.78
CA GLY A 206 7.95 -12.04 -0.65
C GLY A 206 6.48 -12.18 -1.06
N PHE A 207 5.53 -11.78 -0.19
CA PHE A 207 4.12 -11.73 -0.56
C PHE A 207 3.91 -10.78 -1.74
N THR A 208 3.11 -11.20 -2.72
CA THR A 208 2.79 -10.39 -3.90
C THR A 208 1.31 -10.08 -3.94
N ALA A 209 0.96 -8.85 -4.31
CA ALA A 209 -0.44 -8.48 -4.48
C ALA A 209 -0.64 -7.52 -5.64
N SER A 210 -1.77 -7.70 -6.34
CA SER A 210 -2.24 -6.80 -7.37
C SER A 210 -3.75 -6.58 -7.27
N GLN A 211 -4.22 -5.38 -7.62
CA GLN A 211 -5.66 -5.06 -7.66
C GLN A 211 -6.42 -5.47 -6.38
N SER A 212 -5.80 -5.29 -5.21
CA SER A 212 -6.30 -5.87 -3.97
C SER A 212 -6.38 -4.85 -2.83
N VAL A 213 -7.31 -5.08 -1.90
CA VAL A 213 -7.41 -4.30 -0.67
C VAL A 213 -7.23 -5.17 0.56
N PHE A 214 -6.48 -4.65 1.53
CA PHE A 214 -6.20 -5.30 2.80
C PHE A 214 -6.59 -4.34 3.92
N PHE A 215 -7.64 -4.66 4.67
CA PHE A 215 -8.08 -3.79 5.76
C PHE A 215 -7.49 -4.20 7.10
N ALA A 216 -7.76 -3.40 8.09
CA ALA A 216 -7.08 -3.34 9.38
C ALA A 216 -6.67 -4.70 9.99
N ASN A 217 -5.45 -4.77 10.52
CA ASN A 217 -4.89 -5.95 11.19
C ASN A 217 -4.81 -7.21 10.29
N THR A 218 -4.68 -7.03 8.98
CA THR A 218 -4.45 -8.15 8.05
C THR A 218 -2.98 -8.55 8.06
N PHE A 219 -2.72 -9.85 8.12
CA PHE A 219 -1.37 -10.43 8.06
C PHE A 219 -1.21 -11.33 6.84
N MET A 220 -0.34 -10.92 5.91
CA MET A 220 0.00 -11.67 4.70
C MET A 220 1.50 -11.94 4.65
N SER A 221 1.86 -13.20 4.48
CA SER A 221 3.26 -13.61 4.36
C SER A 221 3.37 -14.73 3.35
N ASN A 222 4.29 -14.63 2.43
CA ASN A 222 4.40 -15.54 1.29
C ASN A 222 3.11 -15.58 0.45
N GLY A 223 3.09 -16.29 -0.66
CA GLY A 223 1.88 -16.42 -1.48
C GLY A 223 1.52 -15.18 -2.29
N GLU A 224 0.30 -15.17 -2.79
CA GLU A 224 -0.19 -14.16 -3.73
C GLU A 224 -1.64 -13.80 -3.45
N ALA A 225 -2.00 -12.54 -3.69
CA ALA A 225 -3.39 -12.07 -3.80
C ALA A 225 -3.59 -11.30 -5.10
N CYS A 226 -4.70 -11.57 -5.79
CA CYS A 226 -5.09 -10.85 -7.00
C CYS A 226 -6.59 -10.59 -6.97
N ALA A 227 -7.00 -9.35 -7.24
CA ALA A 227 -8.40 -8.94 -7.22
C ALA A 227 -9.13 -9.35 -5.91
N ALA A 228 -8.44 -9.26 -4.77
CA ALA A 228 -8.92 -9.76 -3.50
C ALA A 228 -9.43 -8.64 -2.60
N PHE A 229 -10.64 -8.81 -2.06
CA PHE A 229 -11.18 -7.95 -1.00
C PHE A 229 -10.92 -8.60 0.35
N CYS A 230 -9.79 -8.27 0.97
CA CYS A 230 -9.46 -8.71 2.31
C CYS A 230 -9.98 -7.69 3.35
N GLY A 231 -11.14 -7.96 3.91
CA GLY A 231 -11.68 -7.23 5.06
C GLY A 231 -10.77 -7.36 6.29
N PRO A 232 -11.10 -6.72 7.41
CA PRO A 232 -10.26 -6.73 8.60
C PRO A 232 -9.93 -8.14 9.13
N PHE A 233 -8.76 -8.27 9.75
CA PHE A 233 -8.31 -9.48 10.45
C PHE A 233 -8.20 -10.73 9.56
N CYS A 234 -7.78 -10.58 8.31
CA CYS A 234 -7.42 -11.71 7.46
C CYS A 234 -5.99 -12.17 7.75
N ALA A 235 -5.75 -13.47 7.66
CA ALA A 235 -4.41 -14.04 7.83
C ALA A 235 -4.12 -15.11 6.78
N SER A 236 -3.00 -14.95 6.06
CA SER A 236 -2.41 -15.97 5.18
C SER A 236 -0.90 -15.88 5.30
N HIS A 237 -0.28 -16.85 5.95
CA HIS A 237 1.15 -16.76 6.28
C HIS A 237 1.98 -17.97 5.84
N HIS A 238 1.38 -18.88 5.10
CA HIS A 238 2.08 -20.05 4.57
C HIS A 238 2.34 -19.92 3.07
N LYS A 239 3.41 -20.61 2.61
CA LYS A 239 3.76 -20.67 1.20
C LYS A 239 2.66 -21.32 0.35
N SER A 240 2.66 -21.00 -0.94
CA SER A 240 1.76 -21.56 -1.95
C SER A 240 0.28 -21.24 -1.75
N SER A 241 -0.04 -20.17 -1.02
CA SER A 241 -1.42 -19.67 -0.93
C SER A 241 -1.69 -18.70 -2.08
N LEU A 242 -2.79 -18.92 -2.80
CA LEU A 242 -3.27 -18.07 -3.89
C LEU A 242 -4.66 -17.58 -3.52
N LEU A 243 -4.80 -16.29 -3.23
CA LEU A 243 -6.05 -15.65 -2.88
C LEU A 243 -6.55 -14.85 -4.09
N ILE A 244 -7.09 -15.55 -5.08
CA ILE A 244 -7.54 -14.95 -6.34
C ILE A 244 -9.03 -14.67 -6.28
N GLY A 245 -9.38 -13.39 -6.28
CA GLY A 245 -10.77 -12.93 -6.21
C GLY A 245 -11.43 -13.13 -4.85
N GLY A 246 -12.69 -12.69 -4.76
CA GLY A 246 -13.57 -12.88 -3.61
C GLY A 246 -13.46 -11.86 -2.49
N GLU A 247 -14.46 -11.88 -1.63
CA GLU A 247 -14.59 -11.05 -0.42
C GLU A 247 -14.50 -11.93 0.83
N TYR A 248 -13.60 -11.58 1.76
CA TYR A 248 -13.47 -12.27 3.03
C TYR A 248 -13.00 -11.34 4.14
N SER A 249 -13.38 -11.68 5.38
CA SER A 249 -13.08 -10.88 6.57
C SER A 249 -12.97 -11.79 7.78
N PHE A 250 -12.06 -11.50 8.72
CA PHE A 250 -11.75 -12.38 9.84
C PHE A 250 -11.49 -13.82 9.37
N TYR A 251 -10.76 -13.93 8.27
CA TYR A 251 -10.52 -15.17 7.57
C TYR A 251 -9.10 -15.67 7.84
N ASN A 252 -8.94 -16.99 8.00
CA ASN A 252 -7.63 -17.61 8.13
C ASN A 252 -7.42 -18.66 7.04
N ALA A 253 -6.46 -18.40 6.17
CA ALA A 253 -6.06 -19.33 5.11
C ALA A 253 -5.15 -20.44 5.66
N GLY A 254 -5.54 -21.68 5.44
CA GLY A 254 -4.65 -22.83 5.61
C GLY A 254 -3.54 -22.85 4.55
N SER A 255 -2.44 -23.56 4.82
CA SER A 255 -1.32 -23.69 3.89
C SER A 255 -1.79 -24.20 2.53
N ALA A 256 -1.25 -23.64 1.45
CA ALA A 256 -1.61 -24.01 0.07
C ALA A 256 -3.11 -23.86 -0.26
N THR A 257 -3.80 -22.94 0.42
CA THR A 257 -5.14 -22.53 0.01
C THR A 257 -5.06 -21.91 -1.38
N ASN A 258 -5.91 -22.37 -2.29
CA ASN A 258 -5.93 -21.91 -3.68
C ASN A 258 -7.36 -21.54 -4.09
N PHE A 259 -7.58 -20.28 -4.42
CA PHE A 259 -8.83 -19.79 -4.99
C PHE A 259 -8.67 -19.62 -6.50
N SER A 260 -9.69 -20.00 -7.27
CA SER A 260 -9.73 -19.83 -8.71
C SER A 260 -11.04 -19.15 -9.13
N ASN A 261 -10.93 -18.19 -10.04
CA ASN A 261 -12.06 -17.36 -10.51
C ASN A 261 -12.37 -17.53 -12.01
N HIS A 262 -11.68 -18.43 -12.71
CA HIS A 262 -11.87 -18.64 -14.13
C HIS A 262 -13.13 -19.44 -14.49
N ALA A 263 -13.93 -18.87 -15.39
CA ALA A 263 -15.00 -19.57 -16.08
C ALA A 263 -14.51 -20.07 -17.45
N TYR A 264 -14.89 -21.29 -17.83
CA TYR A 264 -14.53 -21.84 -19.14
C TYR A 264 -14.94 -20.94 -20.31
N LYS A 265 -13.96 -20.49 -21.10
CA LYS A 265 -14.12 -19.55 -22.23
C LYS A 265 -14.64 -18.13 -21.89
N MET A 266 -14.89 -17.81 -20.63
CA MET A 266 -15.39 -16.50 -20.21
C MET A 266 -14.36 -15.66 -19.46
N GLY A 267 -13.24 -16.27 -19.06
CA GLY A 267 -12.19 -15.59 -18.30
C GLY A 267 -12.44 -15.54 -16.78
N PRO A 268 -11.73 -14.67 -16.05
CA PRO A 268 -11.73 -14.65 -14.58
C PRO A 268 -12.86 -13.78 -14.03
N ILE A 269 -14.11 -14.20 -14.24
CA ILE A 269 -15.33 -13.44 -13.92
C ILE A 269 -16.06 -13.91 -12.65
N HIS A 270 -15.62 -15.00 -12.05
CA HIS A 270 -16.27 -15.55 -10.87
C HIS A 270 -15.66 -15.00 -9.59
N TRP A 271 -16.53 -14.76 -8.63
CA TRP A 271 -16.14 -14.37 -7.28
C TRP A 271 -17.14 -14.97 -6.26
N GLY A 272 -16.83 -14.83 -5.00
CA GLY A 272 -17.69 -15.30 -3.92
C GLY A 272 -17.28 -14.72 -2.58
N THR A 273 -17.96 -15.16 -1.54
CA THR A 273 -17.80 -14.63 -0.19
C THR A 273 -17.45 -15.75 0.80
N LEU A 274 -16.39 -15.53 1.58
CA LEU A 274 -16.17 -16.26 2.82
C LEU A 274 -16.60 -15.36 3.95
N GLU A 275 -17.67 -15.75 4.63
CA GLU A 275 -18.24 -14.98 5.72
C GLU A 275 -17.27 -14.91 6.91
N ARG A 276 -17.48 -13.92 7.76
CA ARG A 276 -16.66 -13.61 8.92
C ARG A 276 -16.40 -14.84 9.80
N GLY A 277 -15.12 -15.09 10.09
CA GLY A 277 -14.67 -16.19 10.92
C GLY A 277 -14.42 -17.49 10.17
N SER A 278 -14.55 -17.48 8.84
CA SER A 278 -14.26 -18.65 8.00
C SER A 278 -12.79 -19.03 8.07
N LYS A 279 -12.51 -20.32 7.91
CA LYS A 279 -11.17 -20.87 7.84
C LYS A 279 -11.09 -21.96 6.78
N THR A 280 -10.05 -21.94 5.97
CA THR A 280 -9.73 -23.06 5.08
C THR A 280 -8.72 -24.02 5.70
N ALA A 281 -8.88 -25.31 5.45
CA ALA A 281 -7.87 -26.30 5.79
C ALA A 281 -6.68 -26.21 4.85
N SER A 282 -5.56 -26.83 5.22
CA SER A 282 -4.40 -26.94 4.33
C SER A 282 -4.76 -27.69 3.04
N GLY A 283 -4.27 -27.17 1.91
CA GLY A 283 -4.54 -27.76 0.59
C GLY A 283 -5.97 -27.57 0.08
N THR A 284 -6.72 -26.62 0.65
CA THR A 284 -8.06 -26.31 0.15
C THR A 284 -7.98 -25.68 -1.25
N HIS A 285 -8.69 -26.27 -2.19
CA HIS A 285 -8.96 -25.67 -3.49
C HIS A 285 -10.42 -25.23 -3.55
N LEU A 286 -10.64 -23.96 -3.85
CA LEU A 286 -11.96 -23.39 -3.99
C LEU A 286 -12.11 -22.75 -5.36
N LEU A 287 -13.13 -23.18 -6.09
CA LEU A 287 -13.51 -22.57 -7.36
C LEU A 287 -14.72 -21.65 -7.10
N TRP A 288 -14.56 -20.38 -7.44
CA TRP A 288 -15.69 -19.45 -7.43
C TRP A 288 -16.68 -19.76 -8.56
N PRO A 289 -18.00 -19.46 -8.41
CA PRO A 289 -18.62 -18.77 -7.28
C PRO A 289 -18.93 -19.70 -6.09
N ALA A 290 -18.75 -19.19 -4.90
CA ALA A 290 -19.14 -19.85 -3.66
C ALA A 290 -19.52 -18.82 -2.59
N GLN A 291 -20.44 -19.16 -1.72
CA GLN A 291 -20.75 -18.44 -0.50
C GLN A 291 -20.62 -19.43 0.66
N ILE A 292 -19.68 -19.17 1.56
CA ILE A 292 -19.38 -20.07 2.68
C ILE A 292 -19.56 -19.29 3.97
N GLY A 293 -20.49 -19.80 4.80
CA GLY A 293 -20.77 -19.22 6.11
C GLY A 293 -19.65 -19.44 7.11
N ALA A 294 -19.68 -18.66 8.17
CA ALA A 294 -18.82 -18.84 9.33
C ALA A 294 -19.26 -20.04 10.17
N PHE A 295 -18.34 -20.55 10.99
CA PHE A 295 -18.66 -21.52 12.02
C PHE A 295 -19.51 -20.92 13.12
#